data_65b4749d8189a7211af092b823b449e9
#
_entry.id   65b4749d8189a7211af092b823b449e9
#
_cell.length_a   1.000
_cell.length_b   1.000
_cell.length_c   1.000
_cell.angle_alpha   90.00
_cell.angle_beta   90.00
_cell.angle_gamma   90.00
#
_symmetry.space_group_name_H-M   'P 1'
#
loop_
_entity.id
_entity.type
_entity.pdbx_description
1 polymer ?
#
loop_
_entity_poly.entity_id
_entity_poly.type
_entity_poly.pdbx_seq_one_letter_code
_entity_poly.pdbx_strand_id
1 'polypeptide(L)'
;MLVMAKGLASGLPLSGIAARRELMERWVPGSHGGTYGGNAVACAAAVATIRAIREEGLLENAQRMGARLMESLQALQNEFPVVGDVRGLGLMVVSEFTAPDGSPATDLAKAVVKGCLKRHLMLLTCGPWDNTIR
;
A
#
# COMPACT_ATOMS: atom_id res chain seq x y z
N MET A 1 -15.67 9.71 4.08
CA MET A 1 -15.96 8.30 3.71
C MET A 1 -14.65 7.55 3.69
N LEU A 2 -14.59 6.39 4.34
CA LEU A 2 -13.43 5.49 4.35
C LEU A 2 -13.83 4.19 3.63
N VAL A 3 -13.04 3.78 2.65
CA VAL A 3 -13.21 2.52 1.94
C VAL A 3 -12.07 1.59 2.34
N MET A 4 -12.40 0.37 2.76
CA MET A 4 -11.45 -0.61 3.28
C MET A 4 -11.59 -1.91 2.50
N ALA A 5 -10.47 -2.55 2.17
CA ALA A 5 -10.45 -3.83 1.46
C ALA A 5 -9.11 -4.56 1.70
N LYS A 6 -8.83 -5.57 0.91
CA LYS A 6 -7.54 -6.29 0.84
C LYS A 6 -7.06 -6.81 2.21
N GLY A 7 -6.11 -6.16 2.85
CA GLY A 7 -5.59 -6.54 4.15
C GLY A 7 -6.62 -6.56 5.30
N LEU A 8 -7.83 -6.04 5.09
CA LEU A 8 -8.88 -6.02 6.12
C LEU A 8 -9.17 -7.41 6.70
N ALA A 9 -9.19 -8.44 5.86
CA ALA A 9 -9.44 -9.82 6.27
C ALA A 9 -8.27 -10.77 5.92
N SER A 10 -7.04 -10.22 5.81
CA SER A 10 -5.78 -10.97 5.62
C SER A 10 -5.84 -12.04 4.52
N GLY A 11 -6.39 -11.67 3.35
CA GLY A 11 -6.47 -12.53 2.16
C GLY A 11 -7.84 -13.14 1.91
N LEU A 12 -8.78 -13.06 2.85
CA LEU A 12 -10.17 -13.44 2.58
C LEU A 12 -10.94 -12.28 1.93
N PRO A 13 -11.92 -12.57 1.04
CA PRO A 13 -12.64 -11.54 0.29
C PRO A 13 -13.61 -10.78 1.19
N LEU A 14 -13.17 -9.61 1.66
CA LEU A 14 -13.97 -8.68 2.43
C LEU A 14 -13.60 -7.24 2.09
N SER A 15 -14.62 -6.41 1.96
CA SER A 15 -14.49 -4.96 1.89
C SER A 15 -15.52 -4.29 2.76
N GLY A 16 -15.28 -3.06 3.12
CA GLY A 16 -16.21 -2.28 3.94
C GLY A 16 -16.13 -0.80 3.62
N ILE A 17 -17.20 -0.10 3.92
CA ILE A 17 -17.29 1.35 3.86
C ILE A 17 -17.70 1.86 5.23
N ALA A 18 -17.02 2.88 5.71
CA ALA A 18 -17.41 3.63 6.89
C ALA A 18 -17.59 5.10 6.53
N ALA A 19 -18.69 5.69 6.94
CA ALA A 19 -18.98 7.10 6.71
C ALA A 19 -19.83 7.65 7.87
N ARG A 20 -20.03 8.97 7.88
CA ARG A 20 -20.95 9.60 8.82
C ARG A 20 -22.36 9.05 8.59
N ARG A 21 -23.13 8.93 9.66
CA ARG A 21 -24.49 8.39 9.68
C ARG A 21 -25.40 9.03 8.63
N GLU A 22 -25.36 10.35 8.52
CA GLU A 22 -26.21 11.10 7.58
C GLU A 22 -25.96 10.73 6.10
N LEU A 23 -24.77 10.24 5.77
CA LEU A 23 -24.44 9.73 4.44
C LEU A 23 -24.94 8.30 4.26
N MET A 24 -24.77 7.45 5.27
CA MET A 24 -25.17 6.05 5.20
C MET A 24 -26.69 5.89 5.18
N GLU A 25 -27.42 6.74 5.88
CA GLU A 25 -28.90 6.72 5.92
C GLU A 25 -29.55 7.13 4.60
N ARG A 26 -28.78 7.72 3.67
CA ARG A 26 -29.27 8.03 2.31
C ARG A 26 -29.28 6.82 1.37
N TRP A 27 -28.69 5.71 1.79
CA TRP A 27 -28.72 4.49 0.98
C TRP A 27 -30.09 3.85 1.07
N VAL A 28 -30.68 3.70 -0.10
CA VAL A 28 -31.97 3.01 -0.21
C VAL A 28 -31.77 1.51 0.05
N PRO A 29 -32.61 0.88 0.88
CA PRO A 29 -32.57 -0.56 1.08
C PRO A 29 -32.56 -1.33 -0.25
N GLY A 30 -31.62 -2.29 -0.39
CA GLY A 30 -31.44 -3.07 -1.61
C GLY A 30 -30.58 -2.42 -2.71
N SER A 31 -30.11 -1.18 -2.52
CA SER A 31 -29.24 -0.52 -3.51
C SER A 31 -27.82 -1.09 -3.58
N HIS A 32 -27.42 -1.86 -2.58
CA HIS A 32 -26.13 -2.55 -2.53
C HIS A 32 -26.29 -3.96 -1.98
N GLY A 33 -25.64 -4.92 -2.63
CA GLY A 33 -25.62 -6.30 -2.20
C GLY A 33 -24.62 -7.12 -3.02
N GLY A 34 -24.32 -8.30 -2.53
CA GLY A 34 -23.43 -9.23 -3.22
C GLY A 34 -23.42 -10.58 -2.50
N THR A 35 -23.28 -11.67 -3.27
CA THR A 35 -23.31 -13.05 -2.76
C THR A 35 -22.32 -13.30 -1.61
N TYR A 36 -21.15 -12.65 -1.65
CA TYR A 36 -20.08 -12.82 -0.66
C TYR A 36 -20.09 -11.74 0.44
N GLY A 37 -20.98 -10.77 0.35
CA GLY A 37 -21.08 -9.67 1.30
C GLY A 37 -21.41 -10.17 2.70
N GLY A 38 -20.61 -9.79 3.71
CA GLY A 38 -20.81 -10.21 5.10
C GLY A 38 -20.53 -11.69 5.36
N ASN A 39 -19.74 -12.36 4.53
CA ASN A 39 -19.34 -13.76 4.75
C ASN A 39 -18.75 -13.95 6.15
N ALA A 40 -19.31 -14.89 6.93
CA ALA A 40 -18.99 -15.06 8.35
C ALA A 40 -17.51 -15.39 8.60
N VAL A 41 -16.89 -16.18 7.71
CA VAL A 41 -15.45 -16.54 7.82
C VAL A 41 -14.59 -15.32 7.58
N ALA A 42 -14.88 -14.55 6.53
CA ALA A 42 -14.13 -13.33 6.21
C ALA A 42 -14.33 -12.24 7.30
N CYS A 43 -15.52 -12.13 7.87
CA CYS A 43 -15.77 -11.22 9.00
C CYS A 43 -14.99 -11.63 10.25
N ALA A 44 -14.95 -12.92 10.59
CA ALA A 44 -14.16 -13.44 11.71
C ALA A 44 -12.65 -13.17 11.50
N ALA A 45 -12.14 -13.39 10.28
CA ALA A 45 -10.76 -13.06 9.93
C ALA A 45 -10.47 -11.56 10.06
N ALA A 46 -11.38 -10.68 9.64
CA ALA A 46 -11.21 -9.24 9.80
C ALA A 46 -11.14 -8.82 11.28
N VAL A 47 -11.99 -9.40 12.13
CA VAL A 47 -11.94 -9.15 13.59
C VAL A 47 -10.60 -9.60 14.16
N ALA A 48 -10.11 -10.78 13.77
CA ALA A 48 -8.81 -11.28 14.22
C ALA A 48 -7.66 -10.39 13.71
N THR A 49 -7.71 -9.96 12.47
CA THR A 49 -6.71 -9.04 11.88
C THR A 49 -6.65 -7.71 12.64
N ILE A 50 -7.80 -7.10 12.93
CA ILE A 50 -7.86 -5.83 13.67
C ILE A 50 -7.33 -6.00 15.10
N ARG A 51 -7.62 -7.14 15.74
CA ARG A 51 -7.07 -7.45 17.07
C ARG A 51 -5.55 -7.57 17.02
N ALA A 52 -5.00 -8.38 16.09
CA ALA A 52 -3.56 -8.53 15.94
C ALA A 52 -2.86 -7.19 15.69
N ILE A 53 -3.41 -6.32 14.84
CA ILE A 53 -2.86 -4.97 14.60
C ILE A 53 -2.71 -4.18 15.91
N ARG A 54 -3.69 -4.29 16.83
CA ARG A 54 -3.69 -3.58 18.11
C ARG A 54 -2.80 -4.25 19.15
N GLU A 55 -2.95 -5.55 19.32
CA GLU A 55 -2.32 -6.31 20.40
C GLU A 55 -0.82 -6.51 20.17
N GLU A 56 -0.41 -6.60 18.91
CA GLU A 56 1.00 -6.78 18.54
C GLU A 56 1.74 -5.47 18.25
N GLY A 57 1.09 -4.31 18.42
CA GLY A 57 1.71 -2.99 18.22
C GLY A 57 2.17 -2.75 16.78
N LEU A 58 1.41 -3.27 15.78
CA LEU A 58 1.84 -3.26 14.38
C LEU A 58 1.87 -1.85 13.79
N LEU A 59 1.08 -0.89 14.29
CA LEU A 59 1.11 0.50 13.83
C LEU A 59 2.43 1.18 14.21
N GLU A 60 2.86 1.03 15.45
CA GLU A 60 4.13 1.57 15.95
C GLU A 60 5.31 0.91 15.26
N ASN A 61 5.24 -0.40 15.01
CA ASN A 61 6.25 -1.12 14.25
C ASN A 61 6.32 -0.63 12.80
N ALA A 62 5.18 -0.41 12.13
CA ALA A 62 5.13 0.13 10.78
C ALA A 62 5.74 1.53 10.70
N GLN A 63 5.50 2.39 11.68
CA GLN A 63 6.11 3.72 11.75
C GLN A 63 7.64 3.64 11.90
N ARG A 64 8.12 2.82 12.83
CA ARG A 64 9.56 2.65 13.09
C ARG A 64 10.30 2.06 11.89
N MET A 65 9.76 0.99 11.30
CA MET A 65 10.37 0.35 10.15
C MET A 65 10.24 1.19 8.88
N GLY A 66 9.14 1.91 8.73
CA GLY A 66 8.94 2.86 7.64
C GLY A 66 9.93 4.02 7.69
N ALA A 67 10.21 4.57 8.88
CA ALA A 67 11.23 5.60 9.06
C ALA A 67 12.62 5.08 8.64
N ARG A 68 12.99 3.87 9.09
CA ARG A 68 14.26 3.22 8.69
C ARG A 68 14.36 2.99 7.18
N LEU A 69 13.27 2.53 6.55
CA LEU A 69 13.22 2.33 5.10
C LEU A 69 13.36 3.66 4.35
N MET A 70 12.64 4.69 4.80
CA MET A 70 12.70 6.04 4.24
C MET A 70 14.12 6.61 4.29
N GLU A 71 14.77 6.53 5.44
CA GLU A 71 16.18 6.96 5.61
C GLU A 71 17.12 6.25 4.65
N SER A 72 16.99 4.93 4.52
CA SER A 72 17.83 4.15 3.61
C SER A 72 17.60 4.52 2.13
N LEU A 73 16.36 4.76 1.73
CA LEU A 73 16.02 5.16 0.36
C LEU A 73 16.43 6.60 0.06
N GLN A 74 16.36 7.50 1.04
CA GLN A 74 16.88 8.87 0.92
C GLN A 74 18.40 8.90 0.80
N ALA A 75 19.11 8.00 1.49
CA ALA A 75 20.55 7.83 1.29
C ALA A 75 20.88 7.40 -0.15
N LEU A 76 20.12 6.46 -0.73
CA LEU A 76 20.24 6.09 -2.14
C LEU A 76 19.89 7.25 -3.09
N GLN A 77 18.89 8.05 -2.77
CA GLN A 77 18.55 9.26 -3.54
C GLN A 77 19.72 10.25 -3.60
N ASN A 78 20.41 10.44 -2.48
CA ASN A 78 21.59 11.32 -2.42
C ASN A 78 22.78 10.78 -3.24
N GLU A 79 22.92 9.45 -3.33
CA GLU A 79 23.99 8.81 -4.09
C GLU A 79 23.67 8.68 -5.58
N PHE A 80 22.40 8.45 -5.92
CA PHE A 80 21.95 8.19 -7.29
C PHE A 80 20.91 9.22 -7.73
N PRO A 81 21.29 10.24 -8.51
CA PRO A 81 20.39 11.31 -8.97
C PRO A 81 19.17 10.82 -9.77
N VAL A 82 19.22 9.59 -10.30
CA VAL A 82 18.07 8.98 -11.00
C VAL A 82 16.92 8.60 -10.07
N VAL A 83 17.16 8.55 -8.74
CA VAL A 83 16.12 8.45 -7.73
C VAL A 83 15.61 9.87 -7.47
N GLY A 84 14.62 10.29 -8.25
CA GLY A 84 14.14 11.68 -8.26
C GLY A 84 13.36 12.05 -7.00
N ASP A 85 12.57 11.13 -6.45
CA ASP A 85 11.80 11.37 -5.23
C ASP A 85 11.62 10.11 -4.40
N VAL A 86 11.62 10.27 -3.08
CA VAL A 86 11.34 9.23 -2.09
C VAL A 86 10.30 9.74 -1.13
N ARG A 87 9.13 9.09 -1.10
CA ARG A 87 7.99 9.51 -0.26
C ARG A 87 7.20 8.33 0.27
N GLY A 88 6.44 8.56 1.32
CA GLY A 88 5.56 7.53 1.89
C GLY A 88 5.06 7.83 3.28
N LEU A 89 4.30 6.88 3.82
CA LEU A 89 3.78 6.89 5.18
C LEU A 89 3.85 5.47 5.76
N GLY A 90 4.49 5.31 6.89
CA GLY A 90 4.74 4.01 7.49
C GLY A 90 5.50 3.11 6.50
N LEU A 91 5.03 1.88 6.29
CA LEU A 91 5.62 0.94 5.34
C LEU A 91 5.17 1.13 3.89
N MET A 92 4.26 2.06 3.62
CA MET A 92 3.89 2.42 2.25
C MET A 92 4.85 3.49 1.73
N VAL A 93 6.00 3.05 1.24
CA VAL A 93 7.09 3.91 0.76
C VAL A 93 7.33 3.63 -0.72
N VAL A 94 7.61 4.69 -1.48
CA VAL A 94 7.91 4.60 -2.89
C VAL A 94 9.19 5.37 -3.22
N SER A 95 9.89 4.90 -4.27
CA SER A 95 10.97 5.61 -4.94
C SER A 95 10.58 5.87 -6.39
N GLU A 96 10.62 7.11 -6.82
CA GLU A 96 10.32 7.52 -8.18
C GLU A 96 11.60 7.75 -8.96
N PHE A 97 11.69 7.20 -10.16
CA PHE A 97 12.87 7.27 -11.01
C PHE A 97 12.65 8.28 -12.14
N THR A 98 13.60 9.20 -12.27
CA THR A 98 13.58 10.28 -13.28
C THR A 98 14.88 10.32 -14.05
N ALA A 99 14.79 10.59 -15.35
CA ALA A 99 15.94 10.86 -16.19
C ALA A 99 16.49 12.29 -15.91
N PRO A 100 17.72 12.61 -16.37
CA PRO A 100 18.30 13.94 -16.15
C PRO A 100 17.50 15.12 -16.71
N ASP A 101 16.68 14.87 -17.72
CA ASP A 101 15.77 15.87 -18.31
C ASP A 101 14.42 15.99 -17.57
N GLY A 102 14.26 15.25 -16.46
CA GLY A 102 13.03 15.22 -15.65
C GLY A 102 11.95 14.28 -16.18
N SER A 103 12.17 13.58 -17.29
CA SER A 103 11.22 12.61 -17.81
C SER A 103 11.16 11.32 -16.97
N PRO A 104 10.05 10.56 -17.00
CA PRO A 104 9.94 9.29 -16.27
C PRO A 104 10.95 8.24 -16.77
N ALA A 105 11.78 7.69 -15.87
CA ALA A 105 12.78 6.67 -16.19
C ALA A 105 12.20 5.24 -16.03
N THR A 106 11.16 4.94 -16.81
CA THR A 106 10.39 3.69 -16.75
C THR A 106 11.25 2.44 -16.95
N ASP A 107 12.12 2.43 -17.95
CA ASP A 107 12.97 1.27 -18.27
C ASP A 107 13.98 1.00 -17.15
N LEU A 108 14.49 2.04 -16.52
CA LEU A 108 15.38 1.92 -15.38
C LEU A 108 14.64 1.33 -14.17
N ALA A 109 13.43 1.82 -13.84
CA ALA A 109 12.62 1.27 -12.77
C ALA A 109 12.34 -0.23 -12.98
N LYS A 110 11.96 -0.63 -14.19
CA LYS A 110 11.76 -2.04 -14.56
C LYS A 110 13.06 -2.87 -14.45
N ALA A 111 14.20 -2.30 -14.83
CA ALA A 111 15.50 -2.97 -14.67
C ALA A 111 15.86 -3.17 -13.19
N VAL A 112 15.61 -2.18 -12.34
CA VAL A 112 15.80 -2.28 -10.88
C VAL A 112 14.92 -3.38 -10.30
N VAL A 113 13.62 -3.41 -10.60
CA VAL A 113 12.70 -4.47 -10.15
C VAL A 113 13.20 -5.86 -10.56
N LYS A 114 13.63 -6.02 -11.82
CA LYS A 114 14.20 -7.27 -12.32
C LYS A 114 15.51 -7.66 -11.60
N GLY A 115 16.35 -6.67 -11.30
CA GLY A 115 17.58 -6.86 -10.53
C GLY A 115 17.32 -7.28 -9.07
N CYS A 116 16.33 -6.67 -8.44
CA CYS A 116 15.89 -7.01 -7.08
C CYS A 116 15.30 -8.44 -7.03
N LEU A 117 14.48 -8.81 -8.01
CA LEU A 117 13.91 -10.17 -8.08
C LEU A 117 14.98 -11.25 -8.15
N LYS A 118 16.07 -11.02 -8.91
CA LYS A 118 17.23 -11.94 -8.96
C LYS A 118 17.94 -12.08 -7.61
N ARG A 119 17.72 -11.14 -6.69
CA ARG A 119 18.26 -11.13 -5.33
C ARG A 119 17.20 -11.51 -4.28
N HIS A 120 16.13 -12.17 -4.72
CA HIS A 120 15.00 -12.62 -3.87
C HIS A 120 14.22 -11.49 -3.19
N LEU A 121 14.26 -10.27 -3.75
CA LEU A 121 13.46 -9.14 -3.30
C LEU A 121 12.38 -8.84 -4.35
N MET A 122 11.12 -9.07 -3.97
CA MET A 122 9.97 -8.80 -4.81
C MET A 122 9.52 -7.35 -4.64
N LEU A 123 9.57 -6.57 -5.70
CA LEU A 123 9.10 -5.20 -5.79
C LEU A 123 8.15 -5.06 -6.98
N LEU A 124 7.36 -4.00 -6.98
CA LEU A 124 6.41 -3.70 -8.06
C LEU A 124 6.60 -2.27 -8.55
N THR A 125 6.48 -2.08 -9.87
CA THR A 125 6.30 -0.75 -10.43
C THR A 125 4.87 -0.26 -10.23
N CYS A 126 4.70 1.04 -10.16
CA CYS A 126 3.41 1.71 -10.04
C CYS A 126 3.48 3.13 -10.60
N GLY A 127 2.37 3.87 -10.47
CA GLY A 127 2.23 5.19 -11.06
C GLY A 127 1.82 5.15 -12.54
N PRO A 128 1.46 6.29 -13.12
CA PRO A 128 0.94 6.36 -14.49
C PRO A 128 1.99 6.01 -15.56
N TRP A 129 3.28 6.12 -15.24
CA TRP A 129 4.39 5.83 -16.16
C TRP A 129 5.24 4.62 -15.73
N ASP A 130 4.82 3.83 -14.76
CA ASP A 130 5.60 2.69 -14.24
C ASP A 130 7.04 3.03 -13.82
N ASN A 131 7.33 4.28 -13.52
CA ASN A 131 8.65 4.77 -13.10
C ASN A 131 8.82 4.86 -11.58
N THR A 132 7.81 4.44 -10.84
CA THR A 132 7.78 4.44 -9.37
C THR A 132 7.81 3.01 -8.87
N ILE A 133 8.66 2.72 -7.89
CA ILE A 133 8.80 1.39 -7.26
C ILE A 133 8.29 1.45 -5.82
N ARG A 134 7.55 0.41 -5.40
CA ARG A 134 7.10 0.23 -4.03
C ARG A 134 7.34 -1.19 -3.53
#